data_705b1120827cae8ccb2b6cb33d1c70d8
#
_entry.id   705b1120827cae8ccb2b6cb33d1c70d8
#
_cell.length_a   1.000
_cell.length_b   1.000
_cell.length_c   1.000
_cell.angle_alpha   90.00
_cell.angle_beta   90.00
_cell.angle_gamma   90.00
#
_symmetry.space_group_name_H-M   'P 1'
#
loop_
_entity.id
_entity.type
_entity.pdbx_description
1 polymer ?
#
loop_
_entity_poly.entity_id
_entity_poly.type
_entity_poly.pdbx_seq_one_letter_code
_entity_poly.pdbx_strand_id
1 'polypeptide(L)'
;PEIYHYRFTAPAGYGHAELGDDVLKIRDGDTVIIPPGLDHAQVSAPGYGMYYLWMIRHLPGNPYTGFTFAEEHRWTLDPAQQGWRPKNPPPGLT
;
A
#
# COMPACT_ATOMS: atom_id res chain seq x y z
N PRO A 1 5.25 -3.72 -15.39
CA PRO A 1 4.75 -4.36 -14.17
C PRO A 1 5.60 -3.98 -12.96
N GLU A 2 4.96 -3.97 -11.82
CA GLU A 2 5.60 -3.74 -10.53
C GLU A 2 5.59 -5.04 -9.74
N ILE A 3 6.62 -5.23 -8.91
CA ILE A 3 6.73 -6.40 -8.04
C ILE A 3 6.85 -5.91 -6.62
N TYR A 4 5.99 -6.42 -5.73
CA TYR A 4 6.02 -6.13 -4.31
C TYR A 4 6.31 -7.41 -3.54
N HIS A 5 7.29 -7.35 -2.64
CA HIS A 5 7.62 -8.43 -1.72
C HIS A 5 7.37 -7.95 -0.30
N TYR A 6 6.56 -8.68 0.46
CA TYR A 6 6.04 -8.24 1.75
C TYR A 6 6.68 -8.96 2.92
N ARG A 7 6.96 -8.21 3.98
CA ARG A 7 7.38 -8.75 5.27
C ARG A 7 6.55 -8.09 6.36
N PHE A 8 6.24 -8.86 7.39
CA PHE A 8 5.47 -8.39 8.53
C PHE A 8 6.26 -8.53 9.80
N THR A 9 5.84 -7.80 10.86
CA THR A 9 6.53 -7.76 12.15
C THR A 9 6.43 -9.06 12.93
N ALA A 10 5.56 -9.99 12.52
CA ALA A 10 5.43 -11.31 13.12
C ALA A 10 5.08 -12.33 12.05
N PRO A 11 5.41 -13.63 12.24
CA PRO A 11 5.10 -14.65 11.24
C PRO A 11 3.61 -14.79 10.92
N ALA A 12 2.73 -14.47 11.87
CA ALA A 12 1.27 -14.49 11.67
C ALA A 12 0.71 -13.18 11.10
N GLY A 13 1.56 -12.18 10.88
CA GLY A 13 1.16 -10.90 10.33
C GLY A 13 0.60 -11.05 8.91
N TYR A 14 -0.37 -10.22 8.59
CA TYR A 14 -0.98 -10.22 7.28
C TYR A 14 -1.55 -8.85 6.94
N GLY A 15 -1.93 -8.69 5.70
CA GLY A 15 -2.56 -7.48 5.21
C GLY A 15 -3.32 -7.77 3.93
N HIS A 16 -3.67 -6.70 3.23
CA HIS A 16 -4.42 -6.80 1.97
C HIS A 16 -3.75 -5.94 0.91
N ALA A 17 -3.70 -6.44 -0.32
CA ALA A 17 -3.28 -5.69 -1.48
C ALA A 17 -4.46 -5.57 -2.44
N GLU A 18 -4.75 -4.33 -2.83
CA GLU A 18 -5.82 -4.03 -3.78
C GLU A 18 -5.23 -3.91 -5.18
N LEU A 19 -5.85 -4.60 -6.15
CA LEU A 19 -5.48 -4.52 -7.56
C LEU A 19 -6.75 -4.23 -8.36
N GLY A 20 -6.97 -2.96 -8.71
CA GLY A 20 -8.25 -2.54 -9.24
C GLY A 20 -9.35 -2.81 -8.21
N ASP A 21 -10.32 -3.63 -8.58
CA ASP A 21 -11.42 -4.00 -7.68
C ASP A 21 -11.17 -5.31 -6.90
N ASP A 22 -10.06 -5.99 -7.18
CA ASP A 22 -9.73 -7.25 -6.50
C ASP A 22 -8.89 -6.98 -5.26
N VAL A 23 -9.13 -7.77 -4.22
CA VAL A 23 -8.39 -7.68 -2.97
C VAL A 23 -7.75 -9.03 -2.66
N LEU A 24 -6.43 -9.03 -2.47
CA LEU A 24 -5.67 -10.21 -2.13
C LEU A 24 -5.24 -10.16 -0.68
N LYS A 25 -5.39 -11.27 0.03
CA LYS A 25 -4.76 -11.41 1.34
C LYS A 25 -3.28 -11.70 1.15
N ILE A 26 -2.42 -10.90 1.79
CA ILE A 26 -0.97 -11.06 1.72
C ILE A 26 -0.43 -11.44 3.08
N ARG A 27 0.55 -12.32 3.09
CA ARG A 27 1.19 -12.86 4.28
C ARG A 27 2.69 -12.57 4.25
N ASP A 28 3.35 -12.82 5.38
CA ASP A 28 4.80 -12.64 5.48
C ASP A 28 5.52 -13.50 4.42
N GLY A 29 6.37 -12.85 3.63
CA GLY A 29 7.12 -13.51 2.56
C GLY A 29 6.42 -13.58 1.21
N ASP A 30 5.18 -13.11 1.09
CA ASP A 30 4.46 -13.14 -0.17
C ASP A 30 5.02 -12.11 -1.17
N THR A 31 4.90 -12.46 -2.45
CA THR A 31 5.26 -11.59 -3.56
C THR A 31 4.04 -11.42 -4.46
N VAL A 32 3.76 -10.17 -4.83
CA VAL A 32 2.65 -9.83 -5.71
C VAL A 32 3.18 -9.11 -6.93
N ILE A 33 2.73 -9.55 -8.10
CA ILE A 33 3.04 -8.89 -9.37
C ILE A 33 1.83 -8.06 -9.76
N ILE A 34 2.06 -6.77 -9.98
CA ILE A 34 1.00 -5.82 -10.30
C ILE A 34 1.08 -5.49 -11.79
N PRO A 35 0.07 -5.85 -12.59
CA PRO A 35 0.02 -5.49 -14.01
C PRO A 35 -0.05 -3.96 -14.18
N PRO A 36 0.44 -3.43 -15.30
CA PRO A 36 0.34 -2.01 -15.56
C PRO A 36 -1.13 -1.56 -15.69
N GLY A 37 -1.39 -0.32 -15.31
CA GLY A 37 -2.70 0.30 -15.51
C GLY A 37 -3.73 0.02 -14.44
N LEU A 38 -3.39 -0.70 -13.37
CA LEU A 38 -4.31 -0.95 -12.26
C LEU A 38 -3.99 -0.02 -11.08
N ASP A 39 -5.01 0.57 -10.51
CA ASP A 39 -4.89 1.21 -9.20
C ASP A 39 -4.59 0.14 -8.16
N HIS A 40 -3.68 0.43 -7.25
CA HIS A 40 -3.29 -0.52 -6.22
C HIS A 40 -2.97 0.20 -4.92
N ALA A 41 -3.27 -0.47 -3.83
CA ALA A 41 -2.98 0.01 -2.49
C ALA A 41 -2.72 -1.18 -1.58
N GLN A 42 -2.00 -0.96 -0.49
CA GLN A 42 -1.74 -1.98 0.51
C GLN A 42 -2.14 -1.47 1.88
N VAL A 43 -2.56 -2.39 2.73
CA VAL A 43 -2.87 -2.09 4.13
C VAL A 43 -2.48 -3.28 4.99
N SER A 44 -1.89 -2.99 6.15
CA SER A 44 -1.59 -4.01 7.14
C SER A 44 -2.79 -4.24 8.03
N ALA A 45 -2.98 -5.48 8.47
CA ALA A 45 -3.99 -5.78 9.48
C ALA A 45 -3.65 -5.06 10.79
N PRO A 46 -4.68 -4.73 11.60
CA PRO A 46 -4.44 -4.05 12.87
C PRO A 46 -3.45 -4.79 13.77
N GLY A 47 -2.55 -4.05 14.38
CA GLY A 47 -1.55 -4.60 15.29
C GLY A 47 -0.27 -5.10 14.64
N TYR A 48 -0.21 -5.18 13.32
CA TYR A 48 0.98 -5.61 12.60
C TYR A 48 1.58 -4.47 11.80
N GLY A 49 2.91 -4.37 11.81
CA GLY A 49 3.63 -3.54 10.87
C GLY A 49 3.91 -4.30 9.58
N MET A 50 3.89 -3.61 8.48
CA MET A 50 4.16 -4.18 7.16
C MET A 50 5.32 -3.42 6.52
N TYR A 51 6.27 -4.17 6.01
CA TYR A 51 7.34 -3.66 5.17
C TYR A 51 7.22 -4.31 3.79
N TYR A 52 7.43 -3.56 2.74
CA TYR A 52 7.48 -4.15 1.41
C TYR A 52 8.64 -3.56 0.61
N LEU A 53 9.26 -4.43 -0.19
CA LEU A 53 10.24 -4.07 -1.18
C LEU A 53 9.50 -3.94 -2.51
N TRP A 54 9.71 -2.81 -3.17
CA TRP A 54 9.04 -2.48 -4.41
C TRP A 54 10.08 -2.41 -5.53
N MET A 55 9.82 -3.13 -6.62
CA MET A 55 10.73 -3.21 -7.75
C MET A 55 9.99 -2.87 -9.04
N ILE A 56 10.63 -2.05 -9.86
CA ILE A 56 10.10 -1.66 -11.17
C ILE A 56 11.21 -1.83 -12.19
N ARG A 57 10.85 -2.42 -13.33
CA ARG A 57 11.75 -2.51 -14.46
C ARG A 57 11.56 -1.32 -15.38
N HIS A 58 12.64 -0.63 -15.71
CA HIS A 58 12.64 0.41 -16.73
C HIS A 58 12.76 -0.26 -18.10
N LEU A 59 11.79 -0.02 -18.96
CA LEU A 59 11.81 -0.56 -20.32
C LEU A 59 12.46 0.44 -21.28
N PRO A 60 13.18 -0.03 -22.31
CA PRO A 60 13.71 0.87 -23.32
C PRO A 60 12.58 1.72 -23.96
N GLY A 61 12.77 3.05 -23.99
CA GLY A 61 11.77 3.97 -24.51
C GLY A 61 10.56 4.22 -23.62
N ASN A 62 10.48 3.55 -22.47
CA ASN A 62 9.40 3.74 -21.52
C ASN A 62 9.91 3.64 -20.07
N PRO A 63 10.78 4.57 -19.65
CA PRO A 63 11.30 4.55 -18.29
C PRO A 63 10.20 4.89 -17.28
N TYR A 64 10.34 4.37 -16.05
CA TYR A 64 9.50 4.77 -14.96
C TYR A 64 9.81 6.23 -14.58
N THR A 65 8.78 7.06 -14.53
CA THR A 65 8.91 8.49 -14.22
C THR A 65 8.24 8.90 -12.93
N GLY A 66 7.55 7.99 -12.26
CA GLY A 66 6.83 8.24 -11.02
C GLY A 66 5.48 7.56 -11.02
N PHE A 67 4.68 7.89 -10.03
CA PHE A 67 3.33 7.35 -9.90
C PHE A 67 2.35 8.50 -9.64
N THR A 68 1.08 8.24 -9.90
CA THR A 68 -0.01 9.20 -9.65
C THR A 68 -0.98 8.60 -8.66
N PHE A 69 -1.62 9.48 -7.87
CA PHE A 69 -2.68 9.06 -6.97
C PHE A 69 -4.03 9.17 -7.68
N ALA A 70 -4.96 8.28 -7.34
CA ALA A 70 -6.33 8.38 -7.81
C ALA A 70 -6.90 9.74 -7.39
N GLU A 71 -7.62 10.41 -8.29
CA GLU A 71 -8.05 11.79 -8.09
C GLU A 71 -8.88 11.96 -6.81
N GLU A 72 -9.79 11.03 -6.52
CA GLU A 72 -10.64 11.10 -5.33
C GLU A 72 -9.88 10.96 -4.02
N HIS A 73 -8.63 10.53 -4.06
CA HIS A 73 -7.80 10.33 -2.88
C HIS A 73 -6.61 11.28 -2.77
N ARG A 74 -6.45 12.19 -3.74
CA ARG A 74 -5.29 13.11 -3.76
C ARG A 74 -5.26 14.06 -2.58
N TRP A 75 -6.40 14.36 -1.99
CA TRP A 75 -6.48 15.23 -0.83
C TRP A 75 -5.66 14.70 0.36
N THR A 76 -5.43 13.39 0.43
CA THR A 76 -4.63 12.79 1.49
C THR A 76 -3.16 13.22 1.47
N LEU A 77 -2.69 13.77 0.35
CA LEU A 77 -1.34 14.29 0.22
C LEU A 77 -1.18 15.70 0.79
N ASP A 78 -2.27 16.41 1.04
CA ASP A 78 -2.23 17.77 1.54
C ASP A 78 -1.98 17.77 3.05
N PRO A 79 -0.83 18.29 3.52
CA PRO A 79 -0.52 18.30 4.95
C PRO A 79 -1.45 19.18 5.77
N ALA A 80 -2.19 20.10 5.14
CA ALA A 80 -3.19 20.92 5.82
C ALA A 80 -4.51 20.18 6.05
N GLN A 81 -4.72 19.07 5.38
CA GLN A 81 -5.90 18.22 5.53
C GLN A 81 -5.63 17.15 6.57
N GLN A 82 -6.55 16.97 7.49
CA GLN A 82 -6.46 15.88 8.46
C GLN A 82 -7.42 14.76 8.08
N GLY A 83 -6.94 13.53 8.13
CA GLY A 83 -7.80 12.37 7.97
C GLY A 83 -8.74 12.20 9.16
N TRP A 84 -9.60 11.21 9.09
CA TRP A 84 -10.54 10.91 10.17
C TRP A 84 -9.79 10.57 11.45
N ARG A 85 -10.30 11.10 12.58
CA ARG A 85 -9.80 10.76 13.92
C ARG A 85 -10.99 10.55 14.84
N PRO A 86 -10.88 9.66 15.83
CA PRO A 86 -11.95 9.49 16.81
C PRO A 86 -12.13 10.74 17.66
N LYS A 87 -13.35 11.07 18.08
CA LYS A 87 -13.62 12.22 18.93
C LYS A 87 -12.99 12.06 20.31
N ASN A 88 -13.00 10.84 20.84
CA ASN A 88 -12.47 10.51 22.16
C ASN A 88 -11.47 9.36 22.00
N PRO A 89 -10.23 9.65 21.56
CA PRO A 89 -9.25 8.58 21.36
C PRO A 89 -8.88 7.91 22.67
N PRO A 90 -8.60 6.59 22.67
CA PRO A 90 -8.08 5.91 23.83
C PRO A 90 -6.75 6.52 24.30
N PRO A 91 -6.39 6.39 25.60
CA PRO A 91 -5.08 6.83 26.05
C PRO A 91 -3.96 6.20 25.23
N GLY A 92 -2.97 7.02 24.84
CA GLY A 92 -1.85 6.55 24.05
C GLY A 92 -2.05 6.60 22.54
N LEU A 93 -3.26 6.92 22.06
CA LEU A 93 -3.53 7.13 20.65
C LEU A 93 -3.36 8.62 20.32
N THR A 94 -2.37 8.94 19.53
CA THR A 94 -2.03 10.32 19.15
C THR A 94 -2.12 10.53 17.64
#